data_7450d4f6d2271316a148ab9adaba416e
#
_entry.id   7450d4f6d2271316a148ab9adaba416e
#
_cell.length_a   1.000
_cell.length_b   1.000
_cell.length_c   1.000
_cell.angle_alpha   90.00
_cell.angle_beta   90.00
_cell.angle_gamma   90.00
#
_symmetry.space_group_name_H-M   'P 1'
#
loop_
_entity.id
_entity.type
_entity.pdbx_description
1 polymer ?
#
loop_
_entity_poly.entity_id
_entity_poly.type
_entity_poly.pdbx_seq_one_letter_code
_entity_poly.pdbx_strand_id
1 'polypeptide(L)'
;MLHGGRILQQRTLPTFVLSMLTLGIGGAAIAQTSPVPDTNTNVSTVPEPTATASAPSAAESSTVAGLGHDFGLYFTSPLHWNGGDWAWFGGALVAIGASHHYDSQVYTHFTKGLTPAQIANINSNDLQDAIPAAIVFFGTWGYAAWVGDSSGHRETWSMFEAAAFSSLTAYATKFIARREGPYQTSDPNEWFKSGGRSFPSEHATAAFAIGGVLAEAGGDDYRWLRRLLGYGLGVGTSYLRLKHNAHWLSDTVAGAALGIASAQFTLNHAYRSQDSHFGLVPVQGGAMLTYRMELQ
;
A
#
# COMPACT_ATOMS: atom_id res chain seq x y z
N MET A 1 -42.03 18.26 29.35
CA MET A 1 -41.81 18.01 27.93
C MET A 1 -40.72 18.97 27.45
N LEU A 2 -39.48 18.56 27.43
CA LEU A 2 -38.36 19.40 27.03
C LEU A 2 -37.77 18.81 25.76
N HIS A 3 -37.93 19.54 24.65
CA HIS A 3 -37.32 19.25 23.37
C HIS A 3 -35.84 19.69 23.40
N GLY A 4 -34.92 18.74 23.38
CA GLY A 4 -33.50 19.01 23.16
C GLY A 4 -33.22 19.11 21.67
N GLY A 5 -33.06 20.34 21.16
CA GLY A 5 -32.59 20.57 19.79
C GLY A 5 -31.09 20.21 19.66
N ARG A 6 -30.76 19.24 18.83
CA ARG A 6 -29.40 19.00 18.36
C ARG A 6 -29.04 20.07 17.33
N ILE A 7 -28.01 20.86 17.66
CA ILE A 7 -27.41 21.82 16.74
C ILE A 7 -26.57 21.01 15.75
N LEU A 8 -27.03 20.90 14.52
CA LEU A 8 -26.26 20.40 13.39
C LEU A 8 -25.18 21.44 13.03
N GLN A 9 -23.96 21.15 13.37
CA GLN A 9 -22.80 21.94 12.95
C GLN A 9 -22.53 21.64 11.47
N GLN A 10 -22.97 22.55 10.60
CA GLN A 10 -22.65 22.50 9.18
C GLN A 10 -21.14 22.68 8.99
N ARG A 11 -20.44 21.60 8.65
CA ARG A 11 -19.06 21.67 8.16
C ARG A 11 -19.10 22.03 6.68
N THR A 12 -18.59 23.21 6.37
CA THR A 12 -18.38 23.69 5.00
C THR A 12 -17.37 22.81 4.29
N LEU A 13 -17.76 22.27 3.14
CA LEU A 13 -16.91 21.51 2.24
C LEU A 13 -15.76 22.38 1.71
N PRO A 14 -14.50 21.95 1.77
CA PRO A 14 -13.43 22.63 1.06
C PRO A 14 -13.55 22.36 -0.44
N THR A 15 -13.57 23.44 -1.21
CA THR A 15 -13.54 23.42 -2.68
C THR A 15 -12.20 22.87 -3.15
N PHE A 16 -12.21 21.71 -3.80
CA PHE A 16 -11.00 21.14 -4.40
C PHE A 16 -10.59 21.95 -5.63
N VAL A 17 -9.49 22.70 -5.50
CA VAL A 17 -8.77 23.26 -6.64
C VAL A 17 -7.67 22.27 -7.02
N LEU A 18 -7.85 21.60 -8.17
CA LEU A 18 -6.86 20.71 -8.76
C LEU A 18 -5.74 21.55 -9.37
N SER A 19 -4.70 21.86 -8.62
CA SER A 19 -3.48 22.46 -9.14
C SER A 19 -2.53 21.36 -9.60
N MET A 20 -2.32 21.28 -10.92
CA MET A 20 -1.28 20.43 -11.51
C MET A 20 0.09 20.93 -11.05
N LEU A 21 0.82 20.06 -10.34
CA LEU A 21 2.20 20.28 -9.94
C LEU A 21 3.10 19.98 -11.12
N THR A 22 3.59 21.02 -11.81
CA THR A 22 4.68 20.92 -12.78
C THR A 22 6.00 20.78 -12.04
N LEU A 23 6.64 19.61 -12.13
CA LEU A 23 8.02 19.44 -11.67
C LEU A 23 8.96 20.20 -12.62
N GLY A 24 9.42 21.36 -12.20
CA GLY A 24 10.52 22.07 -12.83
C GLY A 24 11.86 21.49 -12.40
N ILE A 25 12.63 20.96 -13.33
CA ILE A 25 14.03 20.59 -13.13
C ILE A 25 14.82 21.89 -13.13
N GLY A 26 15.22 22.39 -11.95
CA GLY A 26 16.05 23.57 -11.78
C GLY A 26 17.53 23.20 -11.76
N GLY A 27 18.28 23.81 -12.69
CA GLY A 27 19.71 23.62 -12.86
C GLY A 27 20.57 24.19 -11.71
N ALA A 28 21.75 23.65 -11.57
CA ALA A 28 22.80 24.01 -10.64
C ALA A 28 23.27 25.45 -10.85
N ALA A 29 23.22 26.27 -9.79
CA ALA A 29 23.85 27.57 -9.75
C ALA A 29 25.24 27.44 -9.10
N ILE A 30 26.26 27.92 -9.84
CA ILE A 30 27.66 27.99 -9.42
C ILE A 30 27.81 29.16 -8.46
N ALA A 31 28.34 28.91 -7.26
CA ALA A 31 28.67 29.94 -6.30
C ALA A 31 29.96 30.68 -6.68
N GLN A 32 29.88 32.00 -6.86
CA GLN A 32 31.03 32.89 -6.98
C GLN A 32 31.51 33.30 -5.60
N THR A 33 32.80 33.16 -5.35
CA THR A 33 33.52 33.64 -4.17
C THR A 33 33.86 35.11 -4.30
N SER A 34 33.61 35.91 -3.27
CA SER A 34 34.16 37.25 -3.10
C SER A 34 34.89 37.37 -1.73
N PRO A 35 35.95 38.18 -1.63
CA PRO A 35 36.96 38.07 -0.58
C PRO A 35 36.59 38.79 0.72
N VAL A 36 37.10 38.24 1.80
CA VAL A 36 36.99 38.70 3.20
C VAL A 36 38.02 39.77 3.49
N PRO A 37 37.72 40.83 4.30
CA PRO A 37 38.73 41.60 5.00
C PRO A 37 38.98 41.05 6.42
N ASP A 38 40.25 40.97 6.77
CA ASP A 38 40.79 40.59 8.07
C ASP A 38 40.33 41.52 9.19
N THR A 39 39.85 40.96 10.29
CA THR A 39 39.96 41.58 11.60
C THR A 39 40.21 40.52 12.69
N ASN A 40 41.38 40.60 13.29
CA ASN A 40 41.82 39.87 14.48
C ASN A 40 40.89 40.09 15.66
N THR A 41 40.34 39.01 16.22
CA THR A 41 40.03 38.97 17.66
C THR A 41 40.17 37.53 18.18
N ASN A 42 41.01 37.37 19.20
CA ASN A 42 41.21 36.17 19.99
C ASN A 42 39.88 35.63 20.53
N VAL A 43 39.50 34.41 20.21
CA VAL A 43 38.48 33.67 20.96
C VAL A 43 38.97 32.25 21.20
N SER A 44 38.93 31.89 22.48
CA SER A 44 39.20 30.56 23.05
C SER A 44 38.64 29.41 22.24
N THR A 45 39.47 28.39 22.04
CA THR A 45 39.11 27.08 21.46
C THR A 45 38.10 26.36 22.35
N VAL A 46 36.84 26.36 21.93
CA VAL A 46 35.82 25.40 22.39
C VAL A 46 36.00 24.15 21.51
N PRO A 47 36.12 22.94 22.06
CA PRO A 47 36.22 21.73 21.24
C PRO A 47 34.90 21.53 20.47
N GLU A 48 35.04 21.33 19.15
CA GLU A 48 33.98 20.99 18.22
C GLU A 48 33.30 19.69 18.69
N PRO A 49 31.97 19.68 18.85
CA PRO A 49 31.29 18.43 19.18
C PRO A 49 31.38 17.49 17.97
N THR A 50 32.13 16.42 18.15
CA THR A 50 32.13 15.27 17.23
C THR A 50 30.68 14.88 16.97
N ALA A 51 30.26 14.92 15.71
CA ALA A 51 28.93 14.46 15.29
C ALA A 51 28.83 12.95 15.58
N THR A 52 28.37 12.63 16.75
CA THR A 52 27.95 11.30 17.13
C THR A 52 26.71 11.01 16.30
N ALA A 53 26.77 10.02 15.41
CA ALA A 53 25.60 9.53 14.69
C ALA A 53 24.51 9.27 15.74
N SER A 54 23.43 10.04 15.67
CA SER A 54 22.31 9.89 16.58
C SER A 54 21.75 8.49 16.44
N ALA A 55 21.70 7.75 17.53
CA ALA A 55 20.98 6.49 17.58
C ALA A 55 19.51 6.73 17.14
N PRO A 56 18.87 5.81 16.40
CA PRO A 56 17.49 5.97 15.96
C PRO A 56 16.61 6.32 17.17
N SER A 57 15.69 7.28 17.00
CA SER A 57 14.84 7.74 18.09
C SER A 57 13.98 6.57 18.61
N ALA A 58 13.62 6.59 19.90
CA ALA A 58 12.78 5.54 20.49
C ALA A 58 11.43 5.36 19.78
N ALA A 59 10.94 6.39 19.08
CA ALA A 59 9.73 6.34 18.25
C ALA A 59 9.95 5.52 16.97
N GLU A 60 11.13 5.64 16.33
CA GLU A 60 11.47 4.85 15.13
C GLU A 60 11.67 3.36 15.47
N SER A 61 12.30 3.06 16.61
CA SER A 61 12.49 1.69 17.07
C SER A 61 11.18 0.99 17.43
N SER A 62 10.18 1.72 17.96
CA SER A 62 8.85 1.16 18.26
C SER A 62 8.05 0.83 16.99
N THR A 63 8.19 1.65 15.95
CA THR A 63 7.52 1.44 14.66
C THR A 63 8.05 0.19 13.93
N VAL A 64 9.38 0.01 13.89
CA VAL A 64 10.01 -1.17 13.26
C VAL A 64 9.69 -2.45 14.04
N ALA A 65 9.69 -2.41 15.37
CA ALA A 65 9.31 -3.55 16.20
C ALA A 65 7.84 -3.93 15.99
N GLY A 66 6.95 -2.95 15.85
CA GLY A 66 5.53 -3.15 15.51
C GLY A 66 5.36 -3.86 14.17
N LEU A 67 6.03 -3.38 13.11
CA LEU A 67 6.02 -4.02 11.79
C LEU A 67 6.46 -5.48 11.83
N GLY A 68 7.51 -5.80 12.58
CA GLY A 68 7.99 -7.18 12.71
C GLY A 68 6.98 -8.09 13.42
N HIS A 69 6.27 -7.57 14.41
CA HIS A 69 5.20 -8.26 15.10
C HIS A 69 4.01 -8.52 14.17
N ASP A 70 3.52 -7.48 13.47
CA ASP A 70 2.38 -7.56 12.56
C ASP A 70 2.68 -8.46 11.35
N PHE A 71 3.93 -8.46 10.88
CA PHE A 71 4.42 -9.40 9.88
C PHE A 71 4.28 -10.87 10.37
N GLY A 72 4.74 -11.15 11.60
CA GLY A 72 4.59 -12.48 12.20
C GLY A 72 3.13 -12.90 12.29
N LEU A 73 2.26 -12.03 12.77
CA LEU A 73 0.82 -12.27 12.88
C LEU A 73 0.15 -12.48 11.51
N TYR A 74 0.55 -11.72 10.49
CA TYR A 74 0.02 -11.88 9.13
C TYR A 74 0.27 -13.28 8.58
N PHE A 75 1.51 -13.79 8.67
CA PHE A 75 1.86 -15.11 8.15
C PHE A 75 1.37 -16.27 9.02
N THR A 76 1.07 -16.02 10.29
CA THR A 76 0.47 -17.03 11.17
C THR A 76 -1.06 -16.94 11.25
N SER A 77 -1.67 -15.92 10.65
CA SER A 77 -3.13 -15.72 10.69
C SER A 77 -3.94 -16.94 10.20
N PRO A 78 -3.52 -17.69 9.16
CA PRO A 78 -4.27 -18.87 8.74
C PRO A 78 -4.44 -19.94 9.82
N LEU A 79 -3.56 -19.97 10.83
CA LEU A 79 -3.65 -20.90 11.95
C LEU A 79 -4.79 -20.54 12.94
N HIS A 80 -5.30 -19.31 12.83
CA HIS A 80 -6.33 -18.76 13.73
C HIS A 80 -7.64 -18.42 12.99
N TRP A 81 -7.77 -18.84 11.73
CA TRP A 81 -8.95 -18.56 10.92
C TRP A 81 -10.19 -19.25 11.47
N ASN A 82 -11.28 -18.52 11.50
CA ASN A 82 -12.61 -19.03 11.81
C ASN A 82 -13.30 -19.57 10.54
N GLY A 83 -14.53 -20.10 10.68
CA GLY A 83 -15.28 -20.66 9.56
C GLY A 83 -15.60 -19.63 8.46
N GLY A 84 -15.77 -18.36 8.82
CA GLY A 84 -15.99 -17.26 7.85
C GLY A 84 -14.74 -16.98 7.03
N ASP A 85 -13.57 -16.98 7.65
CA ASP A 85 -12.28 -16.76 6.97
C ASP A 85 -12.01 -17.90 5.97
N TRP A 86 -12.26 -19.14 6.38
CA TRP A 86 -12.15 -20.31 5.50
C TRP A 86 -13.15 -20.28 4.35
N ALA A 87 -14.38 -19.82 4.60
CA ALA A 87 -15.40 -19.67 3.56
C ALA A 87 -15.01 -18.59 2.55
N TRP A 88 -14.46 -17.45 3.02
CA TRP A 88 -13.93 -16.40 2.15
C TRP A 88 -12.77 -16.92 1.30
N PHE A 89 -11.81 -17.62 1.91
CA PHE A 89 -10.68 -18.22 1.19
C PHE A 89 -11.13 -19.23 0.15
N GLY A 90 -12.07 -20.13 0.50
CA GLY A 90 -12.66 -21.07 -0.44
C GLY A 90 -13.37 -20.37 -1.60
N GLY A 91 -14.15 -19.32 -1.31
CA GLY A 91 -14.78 -18.48 -2.32
C GLY A 91 -13.78 -17.81 -3.26
N ALA A 92 -12.66 -17.32 -2.73
CA ALA A 92 -11.57 -16.76 -3.52
C ALA A 92 -10.96 -17.80 -4.47
N LEU A 93 -10.70 -19.03 -3.99
CA LEU A 93 -10.20 -20.11 -4.84
C LEU A 93 -11.19 -20.49 -5.96
N VAL A 94 -12.48 -20.52 -5.67
CA VAL A 94 -13.53 -20.75 -6.68
C VAL A 94 -13.54 -19.62 -7.71
N ALA A 95 -13.44 -18.36 -7.28
CA ALA A 95 -13.39 -17.20 -8.18
C ALA A 95 -12.15 -17.23 -9.09
N ILE A 96 -10.99 -17.61 -8.54
CA ILE A 96 -9.74 -17.78 -9.31
C ILE A 96 -9.90 -18.89 -10.34
N GLY A 97 -10.43 -20.05 -9.94
CA GLY A 97 -10.67 -21.18 -10.85
C GLY A 97 -11.68 -20.83 -11.95
N ALA A 98 -12.77 -20.15 -11.59
CA ALA A 98 -13.76 -19.70 -12.56
C ALA A 98 -13.17 -18.68 -13.54
N SER A 99 -12.38 -17.71 -13.04
CA SER A 99 -11.72 -16.72 -13.91
C SER A 99 -10.67 -17.34 -14.82
N HIS A 100 -9.99 -18.40 -14.37
CA HIS A 100 -9.04 -19.15 -15.20
C HIS A 100 -9.71 -19.77 -16.44
N HIS A 101 -10.95 -20.21 -16.32
CA HIS A 101 -11.73 -20.69 -17.48
C HIS A 101 -11.88 -19.62 -18.58
N TYR A 102 -11.86 -18.34 -18.22
CA TYR A 102 -12.01 -17.23 -19.16
C TYR A 102 -10.68 -16.62 -19.60
N ASP A 103 -9.53 -17.08 -19.12
CA ASP A 103 -8.22 -16.52 -19.43
C ASP A 103 -7.96 -16.40 -20.94
N SER A 104 -8.20 -17.49 -21.70
CA SER A 104 -8.02 -17.50 -23.15
C SER A 104 -8.98 -16.56 -23.89
N GLN A 105 -10.21 -16.41 -23.40
CA GLN A 105 -11.21 -15.54 -24.02
C GLN A 105 -10.83 -14.07 -23.84
N VAL A 106 -10.38 -13.71 -22.61
CA VAL A 106 -9.94 -12.36 -22.29
C VAL A 106 -8.67 -12.01 -23.06
N TYR A 107 -7.69 -12.92 -23.11
CA TYR A 107 -6.49 -12.77 -23.93
C TYR A 107 -6.85 -12.50 -25.41
N THR A 108 -7.72 -13.33 -25.98
CA THR A 108 -8.17 -13.18 -27.38
C THR A 108 -8.90 -11.85 -27.60
N HIS A 109 -9.66 -11.36 -26.61
CA HIS A 109 -10.34 -10.06 -26.70
C HIS A 109 -9.34 -8.91 -26.87
N PHE A 110 -8.28 -8.89 -26.09
CA PHE A 110 -7.28 -7.82 -26.12
C PHE A 110 -6.28 -7.94 -27.28
N THR A 111 -6.09 -9.15 -27.82
CA THR A 111 -5.14 -9.41 -28.91
C THR A 111 -5.81 -9.54 -30.28
N LYS A 112 -7.15 -9.46 -30.34
CA LYS A 112 -7.93 -9.59 -31.57
C LYS A 112 -7.50 -8.61 -32.67
N GLY A 113 -7.16 -9.12 -33.83
CA GLY A 113 -6.74 -8.32 -34.96
C GLY A 113 -5.29 -7.84 -34.94
N LEU A 114 -4.53 -8.19 -33.91
CA LEU A 114 -3.11 -7.96 -33.82
C LEU A 114 -2.30 -9.08 -34.47
N THR A 115 -1.20 -8.71 -35.12
CA THR A 115 -0.21 -9.68 -35.60
C THR A 115 0.66 -10.18 -34.44
N PRO A 116 1.32 -11.36 -34.54
CA PRO A 116 2.23 -11.84 -33.53
C PRO A 116 3.34 -10.83 -33.15
N ALA A 117 3.86 -10.09 -34.14
CA ALA A 117 4.84 -9.03 -33.89
C ALA A 117 4.27 -7.86 -33.07
N GLN A 118 3.01 -7.49 -33.32
CA GLN A 118 2.33 -6.44 -32.52
C GLN A 118 2.06 -6.95 -31.10
N ILE A 119 1.65 -8.20 -30.93
CA ILE A 119 1.43 -8.79 -29.60
C ILE A 119 2.76 -8.82 -28.81
N ALA A 120 3.85 -9.25 -29.43
CA ALA A 120 5.18 -9.27 -28.82
C ALA A 120 5.71 -7.85 -28.44
N ASN A 121 5.23 -6.82 -29.11
CA ASN A 121 5.59 -5.42 -28.87
C ASN A 121 4.59 -4.70 -27.94
N ILE A 122 3.55 -5.36 -27.42
CA ILE A 122 2.71 -4.78 -26.37
C ILE A 122 3.59 -4.56 -25.14
N ASN A 123 3.92 -3.31 -24.89
CA ASN A 123 4.82 -2.96 -23.80
C ASN A 123 4.03 -2.83 -22.49
N SER A 124 4.24 -3.76 -21.57
CA SER A 124 3.82 -3.58 -20.20
C SER A 124 4.80 -2.61 -19.52
N ASN A 125 4.43 -1.37 -19.39
CA ASN A 125 5.19 -0.42 -18.59
C ASN A 125 4.81 -0.58 -17.13
N ASP A 126 5.52 -1.44 -16.42
CA ASP A 126 5.25 -1.76 -15.00
C ASP A 126 5.22 -0.50 -14.12
N LEU A 127 6.11 0.46 -14.38
CA LEU A 127 6.11 1.72 -13.63
C LEU A 127 4.82 2.53 -13.89
N GLN A 128 4.38 2.61 -15.15
CA GLN A 128 3.17 3.34 -15.51
C GLN A 128 1.92 2.71 -14.90
N ASP A 129 1.86 1.39 -14.84
CA ASP A 129 0.73 0.66 -14.24
C ASP A 129 0.69 0.79 -12.70
N ALA A 130 1.80 1.12 -12.06
CA ALA A 130 1.89 1.39 -10.63
C ALA A 130 1.49 2.83 -10.23
N ILE A 131 1.53 3.79 -11.18
CA ILE A 131 1.25 5.21 -10.91
C ILE A 131 -0.10 5.45 -10.22
N PRO A 132 -1.24 4.85 -10.64
CA PRO A 132 -2.51 5.11 -9.98
C PRO A 132 -2.51 4.74 -8.50
N ALA A 133 -1.92 3.62 -8.12
CA ALA A 133 -1.79 3.20 -6.73
C ALA A 133 -0.85 4.12 -5.93
N ALA A 134 0.25 4.55 -6.54
CA ALA A 134 1.17 5.51 -5.94
C ALA A 134 0.50 6.89 -5.70
N ILE A 135 -0.32 7.37 -6.65
CA ILE A 135 -1.07 8.63 -6.49
C ILE A 135 -2.04 8.53 -5.30
N VAL A 136 -2.77 7.43 -5.17
CA VAL A 136 -3.68 7.24 -4.03
C VAL A 136 -2.91 7.21 -2.72
N PHE A 137 -1.83 6.44 -2.65
CA PHE A 137 -1.01 6.33 -1.45
C PHE A 137 -0.41 7.69 -1.03
N PHE A 138 0.36 8.32 -1.92
CA PHE A 138 1.03 9.59 -1.61
C PHE A 138 0.05 10.76 -1.49
N GLY A 139 -1.08 10.71 -2.19
CA GLY A 139 -2.16 11.70 -2.05
C GLY A 139 -2.80 11.65 -0.67
N THR A 140 -3.12 10.47 -0.17
CA THR A 140 -3.65 10.27 1.18
C THR A 140 -2.65 10.70 2.24
N TRP A 141 -1.39 10.28 2.10
CA TRP A 141 -0.32 10.66 3.02
C TRP A 141 -0.06 12.17 3.04
N GLY A 142 0.07 12.78 1.87
CA GLY A 142 0.32 14.22 1.75
C GLY A 142 -0.84 15.05 2.30
N TYR A 143 -2.10 14.64 2.05
CA TYR A 143 -3.27 15.28 2.62
C TYR A 143 -3.28 15.18 4.15
N ALA A 144 -3.06 13.99 4.70
CA ALA A 144 -2.99 13.77 6.14
C ALA A 144 -1.89 14.62 6.81
N ALA A 145 -0.71 14.71 6.16
CA ALA A 145 0.39 15.54 6.63
C ALA A 145 0.06 17.04 6.61
N TRP A 146 -0.65 17.49 5.54
CA TRP A 146 -1.03 18.89 5.40
C TRP A 146 -2.07 19.34 6.43
N VAL A 147 -3.07 18.52 6.71
CA VAL A 147 -4.13 18.86 7.67
C VAL A 147 -3.80 18.47 9.12
N GLY A 148 -2.68 17.77 9.34
CA GLY A 148 -2.29 17.27 10.66
C GLY A 148 -3.21 16.17 11.20
N ASP A 149 -3.83 15.38 10.28
CA ASP A 149 -4.81 14.35 10.65
C ASP A 149 -4.11 13.05 11.04
N SER A 150 -4.14 12.72 12.32
CA SER A 150 -3.59 11.46 12.84
C SER A 150 -4.32 10.22 12.33
N SER A 151 -5.61 10.31 12.00
CA SER A 151 -6.36 9.19 11.41
C SER A 151 -5.93 8.93 9.98
N GLY A 152 -5.70 9.98 9.19
CA GLY A 152 -5.14 9.85 7.84
C GLY A 152 -3.73 9.27 7.81
N HIS A 153 -2.89 9.60 8.79
CA HIS A 153 -1.59 8.97 8.93
C HIS A 153 -1.70 7.47 9.24
N ARG A 154 -2.61 7.06 10.12
CA ARG A 154 -2.86 5.64 10.40
C ARG A 154 -3.39 4.91 9.17
N GLU A 155 -4.32 5.52 8.44
CA GLU A 155 -4.85 4.97 7.19
C GLU A 155 -3.72 4.73 6.17
N THR A 156 -2.85 5.72 5.97
CA THR A 156 -1.71 5.60 5.05
C THR A 156 -0.73 4.53 5.51
N TRP A 157 -0.49 4.41 6.80
CA TRP A 157 0.35 3.35 7.36
C TRP A 157 -0.26 1.97 7.08
N SER A 158 -1.56 1.82 7.30
CA SER A 158 -2.29 0.58 6.96
C SER A 158 -2.24 0.26 5.46
N MET A 159 -2.27 1.28 4.57
CA MET A 159 -2.06 1.08 3.13
C MET A 159 -0.66 0.50 2.84
N PHE A 160 0.36 1.05 3.49
CA PHE A 160 1.75 0.59 3.34
C PHE A 160 1.89 -0.87 3.80
N GLU A 161 1.42 -1.20 5.00
CA GLU A 161 1.49 -2.56 5.54
C GLU A 161 0.73 -3.57 4.68
N ALA A 162 -0.51 -3.26 4.30
CA ALA A 162 -1.33 -4.11 3.45
C ALA A 162 -0.65 -4.37 2.10
N ALA A 163 -0.09 -3.34 1.47
CA ALA A 163 0.63 -3.46 0.22
C ALA A 163 1.93 -4.26 0.38
N ALA A 164 2.71 -4.00 1.44
CA ALA A 164 3.97 -4.69 1.68
C ALA A 164 3.76 -6.19 1.94
N PHE A 165 2.83 -6.56 2.83
CA PHE A 165 2.55 -7.95 3.18
C PHE A 165 1.96 -8.73 2.00
N SER A 166 1.01 -8.13 1.28
CA SER A 166 0.42 -8.76 0.11
C SER A 166 1.41 -8.90 -1.04
N SER A 167 2.24 -7.89 -1.31
CA SER A 167 3.27 -7.96 -2.36
C SER A 167 4.31 -9.02 -2.06
N LEU A 168 4.75 -9.13 -0.79
CA LEU A 168 5.68 -10.18 -0.39
C LEU A 168 5.08 -11.58 -0.57
N THR A 169 3.81 -11.76 -0.20
CA THR A 169 3.08 -13.02 -0.40
C THR A 169 2.91 -13.33 -1.90
N ALA A 170 2.55 -12.32 -2.71
CA ALA A 170 2.46 -12.46 -4.16
C ALA A 170 3.81 -12.86 -4.75
N TYR A 171 4.89 -12.21 -4.32
CA TYR A 171 6.24 -12.53 -4.77
C TYR A 171 6.64 -13.97 -4.41
N ALA A 172 6.42 -14.41 -3.17
CA ALA A 172 6.67 -15.80 -2.77
C ALA A 172 5.84 -16.79 -3.60
N THR A 173 4.57 -16.49 -3.85
CA THR A 173 3.67 -17.32 -4.65
C THR A 173 4.14 -17.46 -6.10
N LYS A 174 4.73 -16.39 -6.70
CA LYS A 174 5.31 -16.44 -8.04
C LYS A 174 6.42 -17.51 -8.17
N PHE A 175 7.26 -17.68 -7.14
CA PHE A 175 8.30 -18.70 -7.15
C PHE A 175 7.75 -20.13 -7.07
N ILE A 176 6.58 -20.30 -6.44
CA ILE A 176 5.93 -21.61 -6.32
C ILE A 176 5.16 -21.91 -7.61
N ALA A 177 4.30 -20.99 -8.04
CA ALA A 177 3.40 -21.16 -9.18
C ALA A 177 4.15 -21.22 -10.52
N ARG A 178 5.15 -20.36 -10.70
CA ARG A 178 6.01 -20.27 -11.89
C ARG A 178 5.19 -20.33 -13.18
N ARG A 179 4.08 -19.60 -13.22
CA ARG A 179 3.17 -19.55 -14.37
C ARG A 179 3.72 -18.60 -15.42
N GLU A 180 3.73 -19.02 -16.68
CA GLU A 180 4.03 -18.13 -17.80
C GLU A 180 2.88 -17.16 -18.04
N GLY A 181 3.23 -15.92 -18.38
CA GLY A 181 2.27 -14.88 -18.70
C GLY A 181 1.89 -14.85 -20.18
N PRO A 182 0.82 -14.12 -20.53
CA PRO A 182 0.36 -14.04 -21.91
C PRO A 182 1.37 -13.39 -22.86
N TYR A 183 2.38 -12.69 -22.33
CA TYR A 183 3.53 -12.18 -23.10
C TYR A 183 4.57 -13.26 -23.45
N GLN A 184 4.53 -14.42 -22.81
CA GLN A 184 5.43 -15.55 -23.02
C GLN A 184 4.77 -16.68 -23.83
N THR A 185 3.47 -16.89 -23.59
CA THR A 185 2.69 -17.99 -24.20
C THR A 185 1.25 -17.55 -24.46
N SER A 186 0.58 -18.23 -25.39
CA SER A 186 -0.88 -18.11 -25.59
C SER A 186 -1.68 -19.17 -24.83
N ASP A 187 -1.01 -20.10 -24.15
CA ASP A 187 -1.66 -21.14 -23.34
C ASP A 187 -1.67 -20.73 -21.86
N PRO A 188 -2.85 -20.49 -21.23
CA PRO A 188 -2.95 -20.12 -19.83
C PRO A 188 -2.60 -21.26 -18.85
N ASN A 189 -2.37 -22.47 -19.34
CA ASN A 189 -2.08 -23.66 -18.53
C ASN A 189 -0.58 -23.92 -18.32
N GLU A 190 0.30 -23.04 -18.76
CA GLU A 190 1.74 -23.19 -18.64
C GLU A 190 2.22 -22.82 -17.22
N TRP A 191 2.12 -23.79 -16.32
CA TRP A 191 2.54 -23.71 -14.91
C TRP A 191 3.87 -24.41 -14.67
N PHE A 192 4.56 -24.03 -13.58
CA PHE A 192 5.82 -24.61 -13.13
C PHE A 192 6.97 -24.49 -14.15
N LYS A 193 6.92 -23.45 -14.99
CA LYS A 193 7.92 -23.21 -16.04
C LYS A 193 9.12 -22.39 -15.52
N SER A 194 10.27 -22.61 -16.12
CA SER A 194 11.45 -21.81 -15.82
C SER A 194 11.24 -20.39 -16.34
N GLY A 195 11.28 -19.38 -15.45
CA GLY A 195 11.08 -17.98 -15.82
C GLY A 195 9.64 -17.49 -15.74
N GLY A 196 8.66 -18.37 -15.49
CA GLY A 196 7.27 -17.98 -15.28
C GLY A 196 7.12 -17.17 -13.99
N ARG A 197 6.47 -15.98 -14.06
CA ARG A 197 6.23 -15.05 -12.95
C ARG A 197 4.88 -14.35 -13.05
N SER A 198 3.92 -14.93 -13.75
CA SER A 198 2.64 -14.26 -13.99
C SER A 198 1.71 -14.31 -12.78
N PHE A 199 1.62 -15.44 -12.08
CA PHE A 199 0.65 -15.65 -11.00
C PHE A 199 1.23 -15.44 -9.60
N PRO A 200 0.54 -14.68 -8.73
CA PRO A 200 -0.54 -13.72 -8.99
C PRO A 200 -0.01 -12.39 -9.55
N SER A 201 -0.92 -11.50 -9.98
CA SER A 201 -0.56 -10.15 -10.43
C SER A 201 -0.20 -9.26 -9.24
N GLU A 202 1.08 -8.87 -9.14
CA GLU A 202 1.59 -8.03 -8.04
C GLU A 202 1.00 -6.61 -8.07
N HIS A 203 0.87 -6.00 -9.26
CA HIS A 203 0.24 -4.68 -9.41
C HIS A 203 -1.23 -4.69 -8.98
N ALA A 204 -2.01 -5.71 -9.39
CA ALA A 204 -3.37 -5.86 -8.92
C ALA A 204 -3.41 -6.07 -7.40
N THR A 205 -2.50 -6.89 -6.86
CA THR A 205 -2.38 -7.14 -5.41
C THR A 205 -2.17 -5.85 -4.64
N ALA A 206 -1.17 -5.06 -5.00
CA ALA A 206 -0.86 -3.79 -4.32
C ALA A 206 -1.99 -2.77 -4.48
N ALA A 207 -2.59 -2.67 -5.68
CA ALA A 207 -3.69 -1.75 -5.94
C ALA A 207 -4.96 -2.10 -5.14
N PHE A 208 -5.30 -3.39 -5.01
CA PHE A 208 -6.42 -3.82 -4.16
C PHE A 208 -6.11 -3.74 -2.67
N ALA A 209 -4.84 -3.87 -2.25
CA ALA A 209 -4.45 -3.66 -0.86
C ALA A 209 -4.60 -2.19 -0.47
N ILE A 210 -4.02 -1.26 -1.22
CA ILE A 210 -4.13 0.18 -1.00
C ILE A 210 -5.59 0.63 -1.13
N GLY A 211 -6.25 0.21 -2.21
CA GLY A 211 -7.65 0.54 -2.48
C GLY A 211 -8.62 -0.05 -1.46
N GLY A 212 -8.36 -1.25 -0.95
CA GLY A 212 -9.15 -1.90 0.10
C GLY A 212 -9.08 -1.13 1.41
N VAL A 213 -7.88 -0.65 1.80
CA VAL A 213 -7.74 0.23 2.98
C VAL A 213 -8.49 1.54 2.73
N LEU A 214 -8.30 2.19 1.58
CA LEU A 214 -9.06 3.40 1.24
C LEU A 214 -10.57 3.17 1.33
N ALA A 215 -11.07 2.04 0.84
CA ALA A 215 -12.48 1.71 0.80
C ALA A 215 -13.10 1.51 2.19
N GLU A 216 -12.39 0.88 3.12
CA GLU A 216 -12.95 0.37 4.36
C GLU A 216 -12.45 1.08 5.63
N ALA A 217 -11.33 1.84 5.54
CA ALA A 217 -10.89 2.68 6.65
C ALA A 217 -11.82 3.88 6.88
N GLY A 218 -11.83 4.43 8.10
CA GLY A 218 -12.57 5.64 8.45
C GLY A 218 -14.06 5.41 8.76
N GLY A 219 -14.79 6.52 8.92
CA GLY A 219 -16.20 6.52 9.27
C GLY A 219 -17.15 6.26 8.09
N ASP A 220 -18.46 6.36 8.36
CA ASP A 220 -19.51 6.08 7.35
C ASP A 220 -19.68 7.20 6.33
N ASP A 221 -19.15 8.40 6.61
CA ASP A 221 -19.24 9.55 5.71
C ASP A 221 -18.54 9.24 4.37
N TYR A 222 -19.30 9.36 3.29
CA TYR A 222 -18.81 9.09 1.93
C TYR A 222 -18.24 7.68 1.70
N ARG A 223 -18.58 6.68 2.51
CA ARG A 223 -18.10 5.29 2.37
C ARG A 223 -18.33 4.71 0.96
N TRP A 224 -19.48 5.02 0.35
CA TRP A 224 -19.77 4.58 -1.02
C TRP A 224 -18.76 5.13 -2.04
N LEU A 225 -18.33 6.40 -1.87
CA LEU A 225 -17.33 7.03 -2.75
C LEU A 225 -15.95 6.44 -2.50
N ARG A 226 -15.58 6.22 -1.24
CA ARG A 226 -14.32 5.57 -0.87
C ARG A 226 -14.23 4.16 -1.46
N ARG A 227 -15.30 3.38 -1.38
CA ARG A 227 -15.41 2.06 -1.99
C ARG A 227 -15.31 2.11 -3.51
N LEU A 228 -16.00 3.05 -4.16
CA LEU A 228 -15.91 3.24 -5.60
C LEU A 228 -14.48 3.56 -6.04
N LEU A 229 -13.81 4.48 -5.37
CA LEU A 229 -12.45 4.89 -5.68
C LEU A 229 -11.44 3.78 -5.35
N GLY A 230 -11.54 3.17 -4.17
CA GLY A 230 -10.61 2.16 -3.70
C GLY A 230 -10.68 0.87 -4.53
N TYR A 231 -11.85 0.27 -4.67
CA TYR A 231 -12.00 -0.93 -5.51
C TYR A 231 -11.89 -0.60 -7.00
N GLY A 232 -12.30 0.60 -7.41
CA GLY A 232 -12.10 1.10 -8.78
C GLY A 232 -10.63 1.18 -9.16
N LEU A 233 -9.74 1.57 -8.22
CA LEU A 233 -8.29 1.53 -8.41
C LEU A 233 -7.80 0.12 -8.74
N GLY A 234 -8.20 -0.88 -7.94
CA GLY A 234 -7.81 -2.27 -8.16
C GLY A 234 -8.31 -2.83 -9.49
N VAL A 235 -9.59 -2.57 -9.82
CA VAL A 235 -10.20 -3.00 -11.10
C VAL A 235 -9.52 -2.30 -12.29
N GLY A 236 -9.27 -0.98 -12.19
CA GLY A 236 -8.59 -0.22 -13.23
C GLY A 236 -7.17 -0.72 -13.46
N THR A 237 -6.41 -0.98 -12.40
CA THR A 237 -5.07 -1.58 -12.49
C THR A 237 -5.14 -2.97 -13.14
N SER A 238 -6.09 -3.83 -12.74
CA SER A 238 -6.28 -5.13 -13.35
C SER A 238 -6.58 -5.03 -14.85
N TYR A 239 -7.46 -4.11 -15.25
CA TYR A 239 -7.75 -3.84 -16.66
C TYR A 239 -6.50 -3.44 -17.46
N LEU A 240 -5.66 -2.55 -16.90
CA LEU A 240 -4.40 -2.15 -17.54
C LEU A 240 -3.46 -3.35 -17.71
N ARG A 241 -3.35 -4.22 -16.70
CA ARG A 241 -2.49 -5.42 -16.77
C ARG A 241 -2.97 -6.41 -17.84
N LEU A 242 -4.28 -6.57 -18.01
CA LEU A 242 -4.86 -7.39 -19.07
C LEU A 242 -4.63 -6.76 -20.46
N LYS A 243 -4.91 -5.46 -20.59
CA LYS A 243 -4.74 -4.71 -21.84
C LYS A 243 -3.27 -4.69 -22.29
N HIS A 244 -2.33 -4.60 -21.38
CA HIS A 244 -0.90 -4.62 -21.66
C HIS A 244 -0.33 -6.03 -21.82
N ASN A 245 -1.20 -7.05 -21.92
CA ASN A 245 -0.79 -8.44 -22.12
C ASN A 245 0.22 -8.95 -21.08
N ALA A 246 0.17 -8.40 -19.86
CA ALA A 246 1.11 -8.69 -18.79
C ALA A 246 0.66 -9.86 -17.90
N HIS A 247 -0.64 -10.04 -17.75
CA HIS A 247 -1.26 -11.01 -16.85
C HIS A 247 -2.51 -11.64 -17.45
N TRP A 248 -2.81 -12.85 -17.00
CA TRP A 248 -4.08 -13.53 -17.22
C TRP A 248 -5.17 -12.94 -16.31
N LEU A 249 -6.45 -13.15 -16.66
CA LEU A 249 -7.57 -12.73 -15.82
C LEU A 249 -7.47 -13.34 -14.42
N SER A 250 -7.22 -14.63 -14.33
CA SER A 250 -7.10 -15.34 -13.06
C SER A 250 -5.91 -14.85 -12.20
N ASP A 251 -4.83 -14.36 -12.81
CA ASP A 251 -3.73 -13.74 -12.08
C ASP A 251 -4.18 -12.45 -11.37
N THR A 252 -5.02 -11.64 -12.03
CA THR A 252 -5.53 -10.39 -11.46
C THR A 252 -6.60 -10.64 -10.40
N VAL A 253 -7.44 -11.66 -10.57
CA VAL A 253 -8.43 -12.09 -9.56
C VAL A 253 -7.74 -12.62 -8.31
N ALA A 254 -6.67 -13.41 -8.48
CA ALA A 254 -5.85 -13.87 -7.36
C ALA A 254 -5.17 -12.70 -6.63
N GLY A 255 -4.65 -11.73 -7.40
CA GLY A 255 -4.09 -10.49 -6.84
C GLY A 255 -5.13 -9.69 -6.07
N ALA A 256 -6.35 -9.56 -6.59
CA ALA A 256 -7.46 -8.89 -5.91
C ALA A 256 -7.81 -9.58 -4.58
N ALA A 257 -7.96 -10.89 -4.58
CA ALA A 257 -8.25 -11.66 -3.37
C ALA A 257 -7.18 -11.48 -2.30
N LEU A 258 -5.91 -11.55 -2.69
CA LEU A 258 -4.79 -11.38 -1.78
C LEU A 258 -4.69 -9.94 -1.24
N GLY A 259 -4.86 -8.93 -2.11
CA GLY A 259 -4.83 -7.52 -1.70
C GLY A 259 -5.95 -7.16 -0.74
N ILE A 260 -7.19 -7.60 -1.03
CA ILE A 260 -8.35 -7.37 -0.15
C ILE A 260 -8.15 -8.07 1.20
N ALA A 261 -7.68 -9.32 1.22
CA ALA A 261 -7.42 -10.05 2.47
C ALA A 261 -6.38 -9.32 3.33
N SER A 262 -5.32 -8.80 2.71
CA SER A 262 -4.27 -8.06 3.42
C SER A 262 -4.78 -6.72 3.96
N ALA A 263 -5.60 -5.98 3.20
CA ALA A 263 -6.25 -4.77 3.67
C ALA A 263 -7.14 -5.04 4.89
N GLN A 264 -7.95 -6.08 4.84
CA GLN A 264 -8.81 -6.50 5.95
C GLN A 264 -8.00 -6.90 7.19
N PHE A 265 -6.92 -7.67 7.00
CA PHE A 265 -6.02 -8.05 8.08
C PHE A 265 -5.44 -6.81 8.78
N THR A 266 -4.86 -5.90 8.00
CA THR A 266 -4.20 -4.70 8.54
C THR A 266 -5.19 -3.80 9.25
N LEU A 267 -6.38 -3.56 8.68
CA LEU A 267 -7.41 -2.76 9.33
C LEU A 267 -7.88 -3.39 10.66
N ASN A 268 -8.11 -4.70 10.69
CA ASN A 268 -8.50 -5.40 11.90
C ASN A 268 -7.44 -5.32 12.99
N HIS A 269 -6.14 -5.30 12.63
CA HIS A 269 -5.04 -5.16 13.57
C HIS A 269 -4.85 -3.72 14.02
N ALA A 270 -4.88 -2.75 13.13
CA ALA A 270 -4.75 -1.33 13.44
C ALA A 270 -5.83 -0.84 14.43
N TYR A 271 -7.04 -1.40 14.36
CA TYR A 271 -8.12 -1.06 15.31
C TYR A 271 -8.02 -1.83 16.63
N ARG A 272 -7.53 -3.07 16.64
CA ARG A 272 -7.32 -3.85 17.87
C ARG A 272 -6.15 -3.38 18.72
N SER A 273 -5.10 -2.86 18.09
CA SER A 273 -3.92 -2.37 18.82
C SER A 273 -4.18 -1.04 19.55
N GLN A 274 -5.33 -0.38 19.30
CA GLN A 274 -5.71 0.82 20.04
C GLN A 274 -6.21 0.50 21.48
N ASP A 275 -6.67 -0.71 21.73
CA ASP A 275 -7.21 -1.10 23.04
C ASP A 275 -6.13 -1.51 24.05
N SER A 276 -4.89 -1.74 23.61
CA SER A 276 -3.79 -2.13 24.49
C SER A 276 -2.44 -1.62 23.98
N HIS A 277 -1.81 -0.73 24.73
CA HIS A 277 -0.48 -0.23 24.42
C HIS A 277 0.55 -0.65 25.49
N PHE A 278 1.57 -1.41 25.06
CA PHE A 278 2.79 -1.56 25.81
C PHE A 278 3.73 -0.40 25.49
N GLY A 279 4.12 0.36 26.51
CA GLY A 279 5.09 1.44 26.39
C GLY A 279 6.32 1.16 27.24
N LEU A 280 7.51 1.45 26.74
CA LEU A 280 8.73 1.50 27.50
C LEU A 280 9.06 2.98 27.76
N VAL A 281 8.94 3.41 29.01
CA VAL A 281 9.29 4.76 29.46
C VAL A 281 10.66 4.70 30.10
N PRO A 282 11.67 5.40 29.56
CA PRO A 282 12.97 5.49 30.24
C PRO A 282 12.82 6.26 31.55
N VAL A 283 13.30 5.65 32.64
CA VAL A 283 13.38 6.26 33.97
C VAL A 283 14.83 6.29 34.44
N GLN A 284 15.15 7.21 35.38
CA GLN A 284 16.51 7.24 35.91
C GLN A 284 16.89 5.91 36.55
N GLY A 285 17.86 5.22 35.91
CA GLY A 285 18.35 3.93 36.38
C GLY A 285 17.73 2.70 35.71
N GLY A 286 16.85 2.87 34.67
CA GLY A 286 16.25 1.76 33.95
C GLY A 286 15.16 2.17 32.96
N ALA A 287 14.31 1.21 32.60
CA ALA A 287 13.12 1.44 31.78
C ALA A 287 11.90 0.85 32.48
N MET A 288 10.80 1.56 32.44
CA MET A 288 9.51 1.13 32.99
C MET A 288 8.63 0.63 31.83
N LEU A 289 8.17 -0.61 31.93
CA LEU A 289 7.15 -1.16 31.02
C LEU A 289 5.79 -0.64 31.48
N THR A 290 5.10 0.10 30.61
CA THR A 290 3.73 0.54 30.83
C THR A 290 2.78 -0.24 29.95
N TYR A 291 1.64 -0.63 30.53
CA TYR A 291 0.53 -1.23 29.80
C TYR A 291 -0.70 -0.34 30.02
N ARG A 292 -1.24 0.19 28.94
CA ARG A 292 -2.50 0.93 28.97
C ARG A 292 -3.59 0.09 28.32
N MET A 293 -4.66 -0.15 29.03
CA MET A 293 -5.87 -0.80 28.56
C MET A 293 -7.03 0.18 28.81
N GLU A 294 -7.82 0.47 27.79
CA GLU A 294 -9.08 1.17 27.96
C GLU A 294 -10.14 0.15 28.34
N LEU A 295 -10.69 0.29 29.56
CA LEU A 295 -11.84 -0.49 30.02
C LEU A 295 -13.09 0.17 29.47
N GLN A 296 -13.84 -0.57 28.66
CA GLN A 296 -15.17 -0.17 28.17
C GLN A 296 -16.21 -0.26 29.28
#